data_a414b273c41ae17410872b679a275537
#
_entry.id   a414b273c41ae17410872b679a275537
#
_cell.length_a   1.000
_cell.length_b   1.000
_cell.length_c   1.000
_cell.angle_alpha   90.00
_cell.angle_beta   90.00
_cell.angle_gamma   90.00
#
_symmetry.space_group_name_H-M   'P 1'
#
loop_
_entity.id
_entity.type
_entity.pdbx_description
1 polymer ?
#
loop_
_entity_poly.entity_id
_entity_poly.type
_entity_poly.pdbx_seq_one_letter_code
_entity_poly.pdbx_strand_id
1 'polypeptide(L)'
;MILRGVTLLLIVSLLLAAFSLLSSRGTHQAHADPTWTPVWSDDFSGAAGTGVTPSNWLYDTGTGWGTGEIETMTNSTANVRQDGNGHLQITALRDGNGNWTSGRIESQRTDFAAPVGGQLQVSASVEQPNVSGAAAAGYWPAFWMLGAQFRVDHNWPNDGEVDMMEDVNGLSSVFGTLHCGVDPGGPCNETTGIGSGQHACPGCQTSFHTYSVIVDRSVSPEQIRWYLDGANYFTVSANQVDATTWANAVDHGFFIIFDLAMGGGFPNAFGGGPTAATQPGASMLVDTVQVSTSGGSSGGPTPTPPGPTPTATTPTGSGFTQSASSVGTNQAQLSFHPNGWMAGYVIAHYTVAGGGQQNVTMSYNSGASSWQYTIGGVSAGTVINYSFTYQHNGLQYDTGSYSYTFGAVAPTPTPIPNGSFGQGVNSTGSSQAQFTFQASGWTAGYVIVHYTVAGSGQQNVTMTYNSGTSRWEYTAGGINPGNTISYSFTYQKSGLQYDTGSYSWTHP
;
A
#
# COMPACT_ATOMS: atom_id res chain seq x y z
N MET A 1 -37.09 -70.15 -31.91
CA MET A 1 -36.33 -69.23 -32.75
C MET A 1 -36.47 -67.73 -32.38
N ILE A 2 -37.43 -67.38 -31.51
CA ILE A 2 -37.71 -65.97 -31.08
C ILE A 2 -36.83 -65.55 -29.89
N LEU A 3 -36.33 -66.49 -29.08
CA LEU A 3 -35.56 -66.15 -27.86
C LEU A 3 -34.09 -65.76 -28.13
N ARG A 4 -33.50 -66.14 -29.28
CA ARG A 4 -32.09 -65.77 -29.62
C ARG A 4 -31.96 -64.36 -30.22
N GLY A 5 -33.04 -63.81 -30.80
CA GLY A 5 -33.05 -62.44 -31.40
C GLY A 5 -33.13 -61.34 -30.35
N VAL A 6 -33.83 -61.56 -29.24
CA VAL A 6 -34.00 -60.55 -28.21
C VAL A 6 -32.73 -60.37 -27.39
N THR A 7 -31.95 -61.41 -27.16
CA THR A 7 -30.69 -61.32 -26.40
C THR A 7 -29.60 -60.58 -27.21
N LEU A 8 -29.60 -60.70 -28.53
CA LEU A 8 -28.62 -59.99 -29.37
C LEU A 8 -28.92 -58.49 -29.46
N LEU A 9 -30.19 -58.11 -29.49
CA LEU A 9 -30.60 -56.70 -29.52
C LEU A 9 -30.30 -55.98 -28.17
N LEU A 10 -30.46 -56.66 -27.05
CA LEU A 10 -30.13 -56.12 -25.71
C LEU A 10 -28.62 -55.95 -25.50
N ILE A 11 -27.77 -56.83 -26.07
CA ILE A 11 -26.31 -56.69 -25.97
C ILE A 11 -25.81 -55.54 -26.85
N VAL A 12 -26.38 -55.34 -28.01
CA VAL A 12 -26.00 -54.21 -28.92
C VAL A 12 -26.45 -52.87 -28.33
N SER A 13 -27.63 -52.81 -27.66
CA SER A 13 -28.09 -51.60 -26.97
C SER A 13 -27.26 -51.24 -25.76
N LEU A 14 -26.76 -52.23 -24.99
CA LEU A 14 -25.85 -52.01 -23.85
C LEU A 14 -24.44 -51.56 -24.31
N LEU A 15 -23.93 -52.05 -25.43
CA LEU A 15 -22.66 -51.66 -25.99
C LEU A 15 -22.70 -50.22 -26.59
N LEU A 16 -23.80 -49.80 -27.18
CA LEU A 16 -24.01 -48.42 -27.65
C LEU A 16 -24.21 -47.43 -26.50
N ALA A 17 -24.86 -47.83 -25.41
CA ALA A 17 -24.98 -46.99 -24.21
C ALA A 17 -23.64 -46.85 -23.45
N ALA A 18 -22.77 -47.87 -23.47
CA ALA A 18 -21.44 -47.81 -22.87
C ALA A 18 -20.47 -46.91 -23.68
N PHE A 19 -20.65 -46.82 -25.01
CA PHE A 19 -19.82 -45.96 -25.86
C PHE A 19 -20.22 -44.48 -25.81
N SER A 20 -21.48 -44.18 -25.47
CA SER A 20 -21.96 -42.79 -25.28
C SER A 20 -21.56 -42.19 -23.90
N LEU A 21 -21.18 -43.04 -22.93
CA LEU A 21 -20.70 -42.60 -21.62
C LEU A 21 -19.21 -42.34 -21.55
N LEU A 22 -18.44 -42.67 -22.60
CA LEU A 22 -16.97 -42.41 -22.64
C LEU A 22 -16.57 -41.13 -23.37
N SER A 23 -17.50 -40.36 -23.93
CA SER A 23 -17.16 -39.17 -24.76
C SER A 23 -17.44 -37.81 -24.10
N SER A 24 -17.69 -37.74 -22.81
CA SER A 24 -17.81 -36.45 -22.10
C SER A 24 -16.92 -36.36 -20.86
N ARG A 25 -15.70 -36.88 -20.94
CA ARG A 25 -14.64 -36.37 -20.07
C ARG A 25 -14.17 -35.05 -20.67
N GLY A 26 -14.79 -33.95 -20.27
CA GLY A 26 -14.22 -32.63 -20.40
C GLY A 26 -12.79 -32.71 -19.86
N THR A 27 -11.83 -32.35 -20.65
CA THR A 27 -10.46 -32.12 -20.21
C THR A 27 -10.54 -30.95 -19.23
N HIS A 28 -10.71 -31.26 -17.93
CA HIS A 28 -10.30 -30.30 -16.90
C HIS A 28 -8.80 -30.10 -17.15
N GLN A 29 -8.43 -28.95 -17.73
CA GLN A 29 -7.06 -28.49 -17.61
C GLN A 29 -6.80 -28.40 -16.11
N ALA A 30 -5.94 -29.29 -15.62
CA ALA A 30 -5.38 -29.13 -14.28
C ALA A 30 -4.58 -27.81 -14.35
N HIS A 31 -5.16 -26.74 -13.82
CA HIS A 31 -4.35 -25.58 -13.46
C HIS A 31 -3.36 -26.10 -12.43
N ALA A 32 -2.07 -25.97 -12.71
CA ALA A 32 -1.05 -26.17 -11.70
C ALA A 32 -1.38 -25.23 -10.53
N ASP A 33 -1.33 -25.75 -9.31
CA ASP A 33 -1.49 -24.92 -8.11
C ASP A 33 -0.51 -23.75 -8.20
N PRO A 34 -0.94 -22.52 -7.85
CA PRO A 34 -0.08 -21.36 -7.92
C PRO A 34 1.16 -21.57 -7.04
N THR A 35 2.34 -21.33 -7.60
CA THR A 35 3.57 -21.34 -6.81
C THR A 35 3.64 -20.04 -6.02
N TRP A 36 3.47 -20.11 -4.70
CA TRP A 36 3.52 -18.98 -3.81
C TRP A 36 4.96 -18.61 -3.45
N THR A 37 5.27 -17.31 -3.51
CA THR A 37 6.53 -16.73 -3.08
C THR A 37 6.26 -15.88 -1.84
N PRO A 38 6.77 -16.27 -0.65
CA PRO A 38 6.66 -15.43 0.55
C PRO A 38 7.35 -14.09 0.35
N VAL A 39 6.68 -13.00 0.74
CA VAL A 39 7.20 -11.63 0.64
C VAL A 39 7.34 -10.95 2.00
N TRP A 40 6.65 -11.46 3.02
CA TRP A 40 6.74 -11.00 4.39
C TRP A 40 6.09 -11.99 5.35
N SER A 41 6.57 -12.04 6.60
CA SER A 41 5.96 -12.82 7.67
C SER A 41 6.42 -12.32 9.04
N ASP A 42 5.64 -12.65 10.09
CA ASP A 42 6.03 -12.57 11.49
C ASP A 42 5.51 -13.82 12.22
N ASP A 43 6.38 -14.42 13.02
CA ASP A 43 6.10 -15.63 13.84
C ASP A 43 6.02 -15.31 15.34
N PHE A 44 6.04 -14.03 15.69
CA PHE A 44 5.93 -13.50 17.05
C PHE A 44 6.82 -14.23 18.09
N SER A 45 8.03 -14.64 17.67
CA SER A 45 8.98 -15.46 18.44
C SER A 45 9.75 -14.68 19.52
N GLY A 46 9.31 -13.48 19.87
CA GLY A 46 9.94 -12.64 20.91
C GLY A 46 9.75 -13.16 22.32
N ALA A 47 10.52 -12.60 23.26
CA ALA A 47 10.51 -13.01 24.65
C ALA A 47 9.17 -12.70 25.34
N ALA A 48 8.76 -13.56 26.29
CA ALA A 48 7.54 -13.40 27.07
C ALA A 48 7.43 -12.00 27.71
N GLY A 49 6.27 -11.36 27.54
CA GLY A 49 5.97 -10.05 28.12
C GLY A 49 6.59 -8.87 27.37
N THR A 50 7.27 -9.09 26.25
CA THR A 50 7.76 -8.01 25.38
C THR A 50 6.66 -7.53 24.43
N GLY A 51 6.76 -6.29 23.94
CA GLY A 51 5.92 -5.76 22.89
C GLY A 51 6.26 -6.37 21.53
N VAL A 52 5.51 -6.00 20.48
CA VAL A 52 5.76 -6.42 19.11
C VAL A 52 7.05 -5.80 18.55
N THR A 53 7.60 -6.42 17.53
CA THR A 53 8.82 -5.96 16.84
C THR A 53 8.55 -4.63 16.10
N PRO A 54 9.19 -3.51 16.50
CA PRO A 54 8.86 -2.19 15.94
C PRO A 54 9.19 -2.02 14.44
N SER A 55 10.06 -2.85 13.88
CA SER A 55 10.32 -2.87 12.43
C SER A 55 9.17 -3.49 11.63
N ASN A 56 8.32 -4.29 12.26
CA ASN A 56 7.21 -4.96 11.62
C ASN A 56 5.87 -4.27 11.90
N TRP A 57 5.72 -3.69 13.11
CA TRP A 57 4.43 -3.22 13.61
C TRP A 57 4.48 -1.81 14.18
N LEU A 58 3.37 -1.10 13.98
CA LEU A 58 2.99 0.13 14.70
C LEU A 58 1.94 -0.24 15.74
N TYR A 59 1.95 0.45 16.88
CA TYR A 59 0.79 0.48 17.77
C TYR A 59 -0.12 1.63 17.34
N ASP A 60 -1.38 1.34 17.10
CA ASP A 60 -2.39 2.35 16.91
C ASP A 60 -3.12 2.52 18.24
N THR A 61 -3.07 3.72 18.83
CA THR A 61 -3.48 3.95 20.21
C THR A 61 -4.51 5.08 20.32
N GLY A 62 -5.39 4.98 21.31
CA GLY A 62 -6.42 5.98 21.56
C GLY A 62 -7.83 5.41 21.52
N THR A 63 -8.79 6.26 21.17
CA THR A 63 -10.23 5.96 21.14
C THR A 63 -10.85 6.57 19.88
N GLY A 64 -12.11 6.17 19.57
CA GLY A 64 -12.88 6.83 18.50
C GLY A 64 -12.60 6.28 17.09
N TRP A 65 -12.58 4.96 16.97
CA TRP A 65 -12.25 4.24 15.75
C TRP A 65 -13.34 4.27 14.65
N GLY A 66 -14.48 4.90 14.92
CA GLY A 66 -15.51 5.18 13.90
C GLY A 66 -16.77 4.32 14.02
N THR A 67 -16.71 3.13 14.56
CA THR A 67 -17.84 2.19 14.62
C THR A 67 -18.49 2.08 16.01
N GLY A 68 -18.06 2.94 16.95
CA GLY A 68 -18.67 3.10 18.27
C GLY A 68 -18.13 2.16 19.34
N GLU A 69 -16.94 1.65 19.17
CA GLU A 69 -16.16 0.90 20.16
C GLU A 69 -15.86 1.78 21.38
N ILE A 70 -15.72 1.15 22.53
CA ILE A 70 -15.64 1.86 23.81
C ILE A 70 -14.30 1.69 24.52
N GLU A 71 -13.39 0.88 24.01
CA GLU A 71 -12.07 0.70 24.60
C GLU A 71 -11.11 1.84 24.24
N THR A 72 -10.07 1.93 25.03
CA THR A 72 -8.85 2.66 24.67
C THR A 72 -7.82 1.65 24.21
N MET A 73 -7.42 1.75 22.94
CA MET A 73 -6.29 0.97 22.40
C MET A 73 -4.98 1.50 22.99
N THR A 74 -4.11 0.59 23.44
CA THR A 74 -2.87 0.94 24.14
C THR A 74 -1.66 0.20 23.58
N ASN A 75 -0.47 0.72 23.85
CA ASN A 75 0.81 0.04 23.61
C ASN A 75 1.34 -0.67 24.87
N SER A 76 0.50 -0.81 25.91
CA SER A 76 0.86 -1.51 27.14
C SER A 76 1.05 -3.01 26.87
N THR A 77 2.11 -3.60 27.42
CA THR A 77 2.31 -5.05 27.38
C THR A 77 1.28 -5.83 28.21
N ALA A 78 0.42 -5.14 28.97
CA ALA A 78 -0.76 -5.76 29.56
C ALA A 78 -1.83 -6.09 28.48
N ASN A 79 -1.96 -5.24 27.44
CA ASN A 79 -2.92 -5.42 26.38
C ASN A 79 -2.31 -6.10 25.14
N VAL A 80 -1.07 -5.75 24.75
CA VAL A 80 -0.41 -6.28 23.55
C VAL A 80 0.99 -6.77 23.88
N ARG A 81 1.24 -8.04 23.77
CA ARG A 81 2.55 -8.64 24.08
C ARG A 81 2.81 -9.90 23.28
N GLN A 82 4.05 -10.28 23.21
CA GLN A 82 4.47 -11.64 22.86
C GLN A 82 4.42 -12.53 24.12
N ASP A 83 3.88 -13.72 23.98
CA ASP A 83 3.67 -14.62 25.14
C ASP A 83 4.91 -15.47 25.49
N GLY A 84 5.93 -15.46 24.61
CA GLY A 84 7.15 -16.24 24.72
C GLY A 84 7.04 -17.69 24.25
N ASN A 85 5.87 -18.08 23.72
CA ASN A 85 5.64 -19.39 23.09
C ASN A 85 5.47 -19.28 21.58
N GLY A 86 5.79 -18.12 21.00
CA GLY A 86 5.64 -17.83 19.57
C GLY A 86 4.28 -17.21 19.21
N HIS A 87 3.61 -16.54 20.15
CA HIS A 87 2.33 -15.92 19.85
C HIS A 87 2.31 -14.44 20.23
N LEU A 88 1.68 -13.64 19.37
CA LEU A 88 1.12 -12.36 19.76
C LEU A 88 -0.12 -12.60 20.61
N GLN A 89 -0.23 -11.90 21.73
CA GLN A 89 -1.41 -11.91 22.59
C GLN A 89 -1.99 -10.49 22.68
N ILE A 90 -3.24 -10.31 22.25
CA ILE A 90 -4.02 -9.08 22.42
C ILE A 90 -5.14 -9.35 23.43
N THR A 91 -5.17 -8.61 24.53
CA THR A 91 -6.06 -8.85 25.67
C THR A 91 -6.94 -7.65 25.96
N ALA A 92 -8.26 -7.85 26.02
CA ALA A 92 -9.19 -6.82 26.47
C ALA A 92 -9.29 -6.84 27.98
N LEU A 93 -8.97 -5.72 28.62
CA LEU A 93 -8.91 -5.54 30.08
C LEU A 93 -9.83 -4.43 30.54
N ARG A 94 -10.09 -4.36 31.86
CA ARG A 94 -10.64 -3.17 32.50
C ARG A 94 -9.58 -2.48 33.36
N ASP A 95 -9.49 -1.17 33.23
CA ASP A 95 -8.65 -0.34 34.11
C ASP A 95 -9.23 -0.19 35.53
N GLY A 96 -8.51 0.50 36.41
CA GLY A 96 -8.95 0.71 37.79
C GLY A 96 -10.24 1.53 37.92
N ASN A 97 -10.71 2.20 36.89
CA ASN A 97 -11.95 2.97 36.82
C ASN A 97 -13.09 2.17 36.17
N GLY A 98 -12.81 0.96 35.67
CA GLY A 98 -13.77 0.10 34.98
C GLY A 98 -13.88 0.38 33.48
N ASN A 99 -13.04 1.24 32.89
CA ASN A 99 -13.01 1.46 31.44
C ASN A 99 -12.29 0.31 30.74
N TRP A 100 -12.72 0.01 29.52
CA TRP A 100 -12.07 -1.01 28.70
C TRP A 100 -10.76 -0.47 28.12
N THR A 101 -9.74 -1.32 28.13
CA THR A 101 -8.48 -1.15 27.40
C THR A 101 -8.19 -2.38 26.56
N SER A 102 -7.60 -2.21 25.41
CA SER A 102 -7.25 -3.29 24.50
C SER A 102 -6.04 -2.93 23.65
N GLY A 103 -5.85 -3.62 22.52
CA GLY A 103 -4.74 -3.38 21.61
C GLY A 103 -5.09 -3.47 20.16
N ARG A 104 -4.44 -2.60 19.37
CA ARG A 104 -4.44 -2.59 17.91
C ARG A 104 -3.02 -2.39 17.42
N ILE A 105 -2.61 -3.24 16.49
CA ILE A 105 -1.32 -3.12 15.80
C ILE A 105 -1.52 -3.14 14.29
N GLU A 106 -0.70 -2.39 13.59
CA GLU A 106 -0.70 -2.28 12.14
C GLU A 106 0.67 -2.62 11.58
N SER A 107 0.74 -3.33 10.46
CA SER A 107 2.02 -3.59 9.81
C SER A 107 2.70 -2.29 9.38
N GLN A 108 4.03 -2.17 9.55
CA GLN A 108 4.81 -1.04 9.04
C GLN A 108 4.71 -0.94 7.52
N ARG A 109 4.74 -2.08 6.83
CA ARG A 109 4.58 -2.17 5.38
C ARG A 109 3.15 -1.87 4.97
N THR A 110 3.01 -1.13 3.86
CA THR A 110 1.74 -0.72 3.25
C THR A 110 1.64 -1.17 1.78
N ASP A 111 2.59 -1.96 1.31
CA ASP A 111 2.76 -2.32 -0.10
C ASP A 111 2.36 -3.76 -0.41
N PHE A 112 1.53 -4.38 0.42
CA PHE A 112 1.00 -5.72 0.18
C PHE A 112 -0.07 -5.67 -0.92
N ALA A 113 0.35 -5.90 -2.17
CA ALA A 113 -0.50 -5.81 -3.36
C ALA A 113 -0.45 -7.08 -4.20
N ALA A 114 -1.58 -7.42 -4.82
CA ALA A 114 -1.61 -8.45 -5.85
C ALA A 114 -0.90 -7.92 -7.12
N PRO A 115 0.10 -8.62 -7.64
CA PRO A 115 0.72 -8.25 -8.91
C PRO A 115 -0.33 -8.26 -10.04
N VAL A 116 -0.18 -7.37 -11.02
CA VAL A 116 -1.04 -7.40 -12.21
C VAL A 116 -0.91 -8.76 -12.90
N GLY A 117 -2.04 -9.43 -13.12
CA GLY A 117 -2.06 -10.81 -13.68
C GLY A 117 -1.56 -11.88 -12.70
N GLY A 118 -1.45 -11.57 -11.42
CA GLY A 118 -1.03 -12.46 -10.35
C GLY A 118 -1.98 -12.44 -9.16
N GLN A 119 -1.49 -12.94 -8.03
CA GLN A 119 -2.28 -13.09 -6.81
C GLN A 119 -1.48 -12.60 -5.59
N LEU A 120 -2.19 -12.05 -4.61
CA LEU A 120 -1.71 -11.80 -3.25
C LEU A 120 -2.44 -12.77 -2.33
N GLN A 121 -1.73 -13.44 -1.45
CA GLN A 121 -2.31 -14.16 -0.32
C GLN A 121 -1.85 -13.51 0.97
N VAL A 122 -2.80 -13.17 1.84
CA VAL A 122 -2.55 -12.78 3.23
C VAL A 122 -3.19 -13.85 4.11
N SER A 123 -2.42 -14.39 5.04
CA SER A 123 -2.83 -15.54 5.87
C SER A 123 -2.32 -15.37 7.29
N ALA A 124 -3.14 -15.70 8.30
CA ALA A 124 -2.72 -15.78 9.69
C ALA A 124 -3.31 -17.01 10.39
N SER A 125 -2.57 -17.54 11.35
CA SER A 125 -3.00 -18.57 12.28
C SER A 125 -3.46 -17.87 13.57
N VAL A 126 -4.77 -17.88 13.85
CA VAL A 126 -5.37 -17.10 14.95
C VAL A 126 -6.26 -18.00 15.81
N GLU A 127 -6.15 -17.87 17.15
CA GLU A 127 -7.12 -18.35 18.11
C GLU A 127 -7.94 -17.15 18.62
N GLN A 128 -9.25 -17.19 18.43
CA GLN A 128 -10.18 -16.17 18.89
C GLN A 128 -10.29 -16.15 20.43
N PRO A 129 -10.73 -15.03 21.06
CA PRO A 129 -10.89 -14.97 22.50
C PRO A 129 -11.76 -16.09 23.05
N ASN A 130 -11.22 -16.87 23.97
CA ASN A 130 -11.93 -17.99 24.58
C ASN A 130 -12.92 -17.48 25.67
N VAL A 131 -14.01 -16.93 25.20
CA VAL A 131 -15.10 -16.38 26.01
C VAL A 131 -16.42 -16.56 25.27
N SER A 132 -17.52 -16.84 25.98
CA SER A 132 -18.82 -17.12 25.37
C SER A 132 -19.99 -16.64 26.19
N GLY A 133 -21.18 -16.56 25.58
CA GLY A 133 -22.41 -16.15 26.22
C GLY A 133 -22.34 -14.73 26.80
N ALA A 134 -22.97 -14.47 27.94
CA ALA A 134 -23.03 -13.14 28.53
C ALA A 134 -21.64 -12.57 28.90
N ALA A 135 -20.66 -13.44 29.15
CA ALA A 135 -19.28 -13.03 29.43
C ALA A 135 -18.56 -12.47 28.20
N ALA A 136 -19.00 -12.86 27.01
CA ALA A 136 -18.40 -12.44 25.74
C ALA A 136 -19.06 -11.19 25.13
N ALA A 137 -20.14 -10.69 25.71
CA ALA A 137 -20.88 -9.57 25.14
C ALA A 137 -19.97 -8.36 24.88
N GLY A 138 -19.89 -7.94 23.62
CA GLY A 138 -19.06 -6.82 23.17
C GLY A 138 -17.65 -7.17 22.73
N TYR A 139 -17.15 -8.40 22.88
CA TYR A 139 -15.89 -8.81 22.29
C TYR A 139 -15.97 -8.80 20.77
N TRP A 140 -14.97 -8.19 20.11
CA TRP A 140 -14.89 -8.08 18.66
C TRP A 140 -13.43 -8.18 18.21
N PRO A 141 -12.89 -9.40 18.07
CA PRO A 141 -11.57 -9.63 17.49
C PRO A 141 -11.60 -9.45 15.97
N ALA A 142 -10.55 -8.85 15.40
CA ALA A 142 -10.41 -8.69 13.97
C ALA A 142 -8.97 -8.94 13.48
N PHE A 143 -8.90 -9.56 12.31
CA PHE A 143 -7.74 -9.67 11.45
C PHE A 143 -8.14 -9.20 10.05
N TRP A 144 -7.61 -8.08 9.62
CA TRP A 144 -8.05 -7.36 8.45
C TRP A 144 -6.93 -6.55 7.79
N MET A 145 -7.20 -5.96 6.67
CA MET A 145 -6.27 -5.08 5.97
C MET A 145 -6.99 -3.87 5.41
N LEU A 146 -6.29 -2.73 5.41
CA LEU A 146 -6.79 -1.44 4.96
C LEU A 146 -5.88 -0.89 3.87
N GLY A 147 -6.48 -0.22 2.87
CA GLY A 147 -5.74 0.36 1.77
C GLY A 147 -4.68 1.36 2.21
N ALA A 148 -3.50 1.27 1.60
CA ALA A 148 -2.34 2.10 1.97
C ALA A 148 -2.63 3.61 1.96
N GLN A 149 -3.54 4.05 1.08
CA GLN A 149 -3.91 5.45 0.92
C GLN A 149 -4.63 6.00 2.15
N PHE A 150 -5.32 5.15 2.92
CA PHE A 150 -5.99 5.56 4.16
C PHE A 150 -5.05 6.24 5.17
N ARG A 151 -3.77 5.86 5.21
CA ARG A 151 -2.79 6.56 6.07
C ARG A 151 -2.50 8.00 5.63
N VAL A 152 -2.97 8.41 4.45
CA VAL A 152 -2.71 9.74 3.85
C VAL A 152 -3.91 10.63 3.93
N ASP A 153 -5.09 10.14 3.54
CA ASP A 153 -6.28 10.97 3.35
C ASP A 153 -7.51 10.53 4.17
N HIS A 154 -7.44 9.34 4.81
CA HIS A 154 -8.51 8.77 5.63
C HIS A 154 -9.85 8.66 4.90
N ASN A 155 -9.83 8.34 3.61
CA ASN A 155 -11.01 8.30 2.75
C ASN A 155 -11.67 6.90 2.76
N TRP A 156 -12.08 6.46 3.97
CA TRP A 156 -12.86 5.23 4.11
C TRP A 156 -14.30 5.43 3.60
N PRO A 157 -14.91 4.43 2.93
CA PRO A 157 -14.38 3.11 2.54
C PRO A 157 -13.77 3.08 1.13
N ASN A 158 -13.57 4.22 0.48
CA ASN A 158 -13.06 4.28 -0.89
C ASN A 158 -11.66 3.69 -1.04
N ASP A 159 -10.82 3.83 0.02
CA ASP A 159 -9.46 3.29 0.03
C ASP A 159 -9.40 1.77 0.18
N GLY A 160 -10.56 1.13 0.37
CA GLY A 160 -10.73 -0.31 0.47
C GLY A 160 -10.30 -0.90 1.81
N GLU A 161 -11.17 -1.75 2.36
CA GLU A 161 -10.92 -2.55 3.55
C GLU A 161 -11.33 -3.99 3.28
N VAL A 162 -10.52 -4.93 3.73
CA VAL A 162 -10.79 -6.36 3.57
C VAL A 162 -10.64 -7.05 4.93
N ASP A 163 -11.78 -7.47 5.50
CA ASP A 163 -11.83 -8.19 6.76
C ASP A 163 -11.67 -9.68 6.50
N MET A 164 -10.54 -10.21 6.93
CA MET A 164 -10.21 -11.63 6.73
C MET A 164 -10.82 -12.51 7.79
N MET A 165 -10.92 -12.01 9.02
CA MET A 165 -11.56 -12.66 10.14
C MET A 165 -12.10 -11.62 11.11
N GLU A 166 -13.40 -11.66 11.33
CA GLU A 166 -14.06 -11.01 12.45
C GLU A 166 -14.94 -12.04 13.18
N ASP A 167 -15.07 -11.89 14.48
CA ASP A 167 -16.10 -12.53 15.29
C ASP A 167 -16.67 -11.53 16.29
N VAL A 168 -17.89 -11.72 16.72
CA VAL A 168 -18.52 -10.86 17.72
C VAL A 168 -19.19 -11.67 18.82
N ASN A 169 -19.15 -11.13 20.05
CA ASN A 169 -19.87 -11.72 21.18
C ASN A 169 -19.53 -13.19 21.47
N GLY A 170 -18.36 -13.67 21.00
CA GLY A 170 -17.92 -15.05 21.17
C GLY A 170 -18.83 -16.08 20.50
N LEU A 171 -19.29 -15.79 19.28
CA LEU A 171 -20.19 -16.68 18.51
C LEU A 171 -19.48 -17.91 17.96
N SER A 172 -18.15 -17.99 18.07
CA SER A 172 -17.31 -19.04 17.45
C SER A 172 -17.61 -19.18 15.96
N SER A 173 -17.48 -18.06 15.28
CA SER A 173 -17.78 -17.88 13.86
C SER A 173 -16.71 -17.03 13.19
N VAL A 174 -16.84 -16.89 11.86
CA VAL A 174 -16.04 -15.97 11.09
C VAL A 174 -16.94 -15.20 10.13
N PHE A 175 -16.66 -13.90 10.00
CA PHE A 175 -17.21 -13.03 8.99
C PHE A 175 -16.05 -12.54 8.13
N GLY A 176 -16.25 -12.50 6.82
CA GLY A 176 -15.33 -11.89 5.85
C GLY A 176 -16.08 -10.81 5.10
N THR A 177 -15.47 -9.64 4.92
CA THR A 177 -16.14 -8.48 4.31
C THR A 177 -15.19 -7.75 3.37
N LEU A 178 -15.74 -7.13 2.31
CA LEU A 178 -15.11 -6.09 1.53
C LEU A 178 -15.89 -4.79 1.74
N HIS A 179 -15.22 -3.75 2.25
CA HIS A 179 -15.74 -2.38 2.31
C HIS A 179 -15.16 -1.55 1.18
N CYS A 180 -16.03 -0.81 0.46
CA CYS A 180 -15.61 -0.02 -0.70
C CYS A 180 -16.58 1.09 -1.07
N GLY A 181 -16.10 2.08 -1.79
CA GLY A 181 -16.90 3.12 -2.41
C GLY A 181 -17.24 4.26 -1.47
N VAL A 182 -18.50 4.40 -1.04
CA VAL A 182 -18.99 5.58 -0.31
C VAL A 182 -19.87 5.17 0.88
N ASP A 183 -19.62 5.76 2.04
CA ASP A 183 -20.49 5.69 3.22
C ASP A 183 -21.34 6.98 3.33
N PRO A 184 -22.66 6.87 3.63
CA PRO A 184 -23.47 5.66 3.77
C PRO A 184 -23.95 5.06 2.43
N GLY A 185 -24.10 3.76 2.40
CA GLY A 185 -24.63 3.01 1.25
C GLY A 185 -23.58 2.73 0.18
N GLY A 186 -23.61 3.45 -0.92
CA GLY A 186 -22.67 3.25 -2.03
C GLY A 186 -22.73 1.85 -2.69
N PRO A 187 -21.78 1.53 -3.59
CA PRO A 187 -21.76 0.26 -4.31
C PRO A 187 -21.62 -0.96 -3.42
N CYS A 188 -20.95 -0.82 -2.27
CA CYS A 188 -20.72 -1.90 -1.32
C CYS A 188 -21.72 -1.92 -0.15
N ASN A 189 -22.76 -1.09 -0.18
CA ASN A 189 -23.81 -1.03 0.85
C ASN A 189 -23.26 -0.71 2.25
N GLU A 190 -22.46 0.34 2.34
CA GLU A 190 -21.82 0.77 3.60
C GLU A 190 -22.81 1.33 4.63
N THR A 191 -22.60 1.06 5.89
CA THR A 191 -21.44 0.48 6.61
C THR A 191 -21.44 -1.05 6.71
N THR A 192 -22.26 -1.78 5.95
CA THR A 192 -22.34 -3.26 6.04
C THR A 192 -21.26 -3.93 5.20
N GLY A 193 -20.84 -3.32 4.11
CA GLY A 193 -19.94 -3.93 3.15
C GLY A 193 -20.57 -5.05 2.33
N ILE A 194 -19.79 -5.68 1.45
CA ILE A 194 -20.13 -6.94 0.78
C ILE A 194 -19.58 -8.07 1.65
N GLY A 195 -20.42 -8.61 2.53
CA GLY A 195 -20.04 -9.58 3.55
C GLY A 195 -20.47 -11.01 3.27
N SER A 196 -19.73 -11.97 3.86
CA SER A 196 -20.05 -13.40 3.81
C SER A 196 -21.29 -13.78 4.62
N GLY A 197 -21.72 -12.90 5.53
CA GLY A 197 -22.55 -13.30 6.66
C GLY A 197 -21.81 -14.21 7.63
N GLN A 198 -22.50 -14.69 8.65
CA GLN A 198 -21.95 -15.57 9.67
C GLN A 198 -21.58 -16.94 9.09
N HIS A 199 -20.31 -17.33 9.17
CA HIS A 199 -19.83 -18.67 8.83
C HIS A 199 -19.36 -19.39 10.10
N ALA A 200 -19.86 -20.61 10.36
CA ALA A 200 -19.53 -21.33 11.58
C ALA A 200 -18.04 -21.71 11.62
N CYS A 201 -17.41 -21.50 12.78
CA CYS A 201 -16.02 -21.86 13.03
C CYS A 201 -15.90 -22.65 14.35
N PRO A 202 -16.29 -23.94 14.36
CA PRO A 202 -16.22 -24.74 15.58
C PRO A 202 -14.78 -24.89 16.05
N GLY A 203 -14.49 -24.49 17.28
CA GLY A 203 -13.16 -24.61 17.86
C GLY A 203 -12.28 -23.36 17.73
N CYS A 204 -12.68 -22.34 16.99
CA CYS A 204 -11.90 -21.12 16.79
C CYS A 204 -11.48 -20.41 18.08
N GLN A 205 -12.21 -20.62 19.17
CA GLN A 205 -11.91 -20.06 20.50
C GLN A 205 -11.01 -20.96 21.37
N THR A 206 -10.66 -22.15 20.91
CA THR A 206 -9.92 -23.17 21.72
C THR A 206 -8.75 -23.77 20.97
N SER A 207 -8.55 -23.38 19.74
CA SER A 207 -7.44 -23.82 18.89
C SER A 207 -7.18 -22.80 17.78
N PHE A 208 -5.97 -22.81 17.29
CA PHE A 208 -5.58 -22.01 16.14
C PHE A 208 -6.25 -22.52 14.87
N HIS A 209 -6.80 -21.60 14.08
CA HIS A 209 -7.33 -21.81 12.75
C HIS A 209 -6.64 -20.88 11.77
N THR A 210 -6.52 -21.30 10.52
CA THR A 210 -5.90 -20.47 9.47
C THR A 210 -6.97 -19.69 8.73
N TYR A 211 -6.91 -18.38 8.84
CA TYR A 211 -7.72 -17.44 8.07
C TYR A 211 -6.88 -16.85 6.96
N SER A 212 -7.40 -16.84 5.73
CA SER A 212 -6.66 -16.24 4.63
C SER A 212 -7.57 -15.62 3.57
N VAL A 213 -7.02 -14.64 2.88
CA VAL A 213 -7.62 -13.99 1.71
C VAL A 213 -6.66 -14.14 0.53
N ILE A 214 -7.23 -14.39 -0.65
CA ILE A 214 -6.52 -14.30 -1.92
C ILE A 214 -7.16 -13.20 -2.76
N VAL A 215 -6.41 -12.11 -3.01
CA VAL A 215 -6.74 -11.13 -4.03
C VAL A 215 -6.19 -11.64 -5.35
N ASP A 216 -7.06 -11.95 -6.29
CA ASP A 216 -6.72 -12.62 -7.55
C ASP A 216 -6.96 -11.73 -8.76
N ARG A 217 -5.88 -11.16 -9.29
CA ARG A 217 -5.84 -10.36 -10.51
C ARG A 217 -5.41 -11.17 -11.74
N SER A 218 -5.29 -12.50 -11.60
CA SER A 218 -4.96 -13.42 -12.71
C SER A 218 -6.18 -13.90 -13.48
N VAL A 219 -7.37 -13.64 -12.97
CA VAL A 219 -8.67 -14.00 -13.56
C VAL A 219 -9.45 -12.77 -14.00
N SER A 220 -10.45 -12.97 -14.87
CA SER A 220 -11.35 -11.90 -15.29
C SER A 220 -12.80 -12.39 -15.21
N PRO A 221 -13.67 -11.75 -14.40
CA PRO A 221 -13.38 -10.62 -13.50
C PRO A 221 -12.40 -11.00 -12.38
N GLU A 222 -11.64 -10.01 -11.88
CA GLU A 222 -10.80 -10.16 -10.69
C GLU A 222 -11.64 -10.57 -9.48
N GLN A 223 -11.01 -11.19 -8.47
CA GLN A 223 -11.74 -11.75 -7.32
C GLN A 223 -10.96 -11.53 -6.02
N ILE A 224 -11.70 -11.42 -4.93
CA ILE A 224 -11.19 -11.65 -3.58
C ILE A 224 -11.87 -12.91 -3.03
N ARG A 225 -11.08 -13.83 -2.49
CA ARG A 225 -11.57 -15.11 -1.96
C ARG A 225 -11.12 -15.30 -0.53
N TRP A 226 -12.07 -15.63 0.36
CA TRP A 226 -11.83 -15.88 1.79
C TRP A 226 -11.78 -17.38 2.06
N TYR A 227 -10.87 -17.78 2.92
CA TYR A 227 -10.64 -19.17 3.27
C TYR A 227 -10.55 -19.34 4.78
N LEU A 228 -11.16 -20.42 5.29
CA LEU A 228 -10.97 -20.92 6.63
C LEU A 228 -10.36 -22.33 6.53
N ASP A 229 -9.19 -22.55 7.15
CA ASP A 229 -8.43 -23.82 7.08
C ASP A 229 -8.24 -24.34 5.65
N GLY A 230 -7.97 -23.44 4.73
CA GLY A 230 -7.79 -23.73 3.31
C GLY A 230 -9.07 -23.98 2.52
N ALA A 231 -10.25 -24.02 3.16
CA ALA A 231 -11.52 -24.14 2.49
C ALA A 231 -12.08 -22.76 2.12
N ASN A 232 -12.31 -22.50 0.81
CA ASN A 232 -12.97 -21.26 0.38
C ASN A 232 -14.42 -21.25 0.87
N TYR A 233 -14.80 -20.19 1.58
CA TYR A 233 -16.19 -20.03 2.07
C TYR A 233 -16.88 -18.79 1.50
N PHE A 234 -16.15 -17.82 0.98
CA PHE A 234 -16.72 -16.59 0.42
C PHE A 234 -15.89 -16.08 -0.76
N THR A 235 -16.54 -15.40 -1.71
CA THR A 235 -15.89 -14.81 -2.88
C THR A 235 -16.63 -13.55 -3.31
N VAL A 236 -15.89 -12.47 -3.53
CA VAL A 236 -16.37 -11.22 -4.16
C VAL A 236 -15.67 -11.08 -5.50
N SER A 237 -16.42 -10.76 -6.54
CA SER A 237 -15.90 -10.55 -7.89
C SER A 237 -16.01 -9.08 -8.30
N ALA A 238 -15.06 -8.60 -9.08
CA ALA A 238 -14.96 -7.20 -9.51
C ALA A 238 -16.21 -6.67 -10.23
N ASN A 239 -16.97 -7.54 -10.88
CA ASN A 239 -18.21 -7.16 -11.56
C ASN A 239 -19.43 -6.96 -10.63
N GLN A 240 -19.27 -7.10 -9.32
CA GLN A 240 -20.31 -6.77 -8.34
C GLN A 240 -20.38 -5.28 -8.06
N VAL A 241 -19.34 -4.52 -8.43
CA VAL A 241 -19.29 -3.06 -8.34
C VAL A 241 -18.80 -2.48 -9.67
N ASP A 242 -18.80 -1.16 -9.81
CA ASP A 242 -18.19 -0.54 -10.98
C ASP A 242 -16.65 -0.61 -10.94
N ALA A 243 -16.02 -0.51 -12.11
CA ALA A 243 -14.58 -0.70 -12.25
C ALA A 243 -13.74 0.33 -11.48
N THR A 244 -14.26 1.56 -11.27
CA THR A 244 -13.55 2.60 -10.52
C THR A 244 -13.58 2.28 -9.04
N THR A 245 -14.73 1.90 -8.50
CA THR A 245 -14.88 1.45 -7.12
C THR A 245 -13.97 0.25 -6.82
N TRP A 246 -13.93 -0.75 -7.72
CA TRP A 246 -13.04 -1.90 -7.55
C TRP A 246 -11.58 -1.49 -7.54
N ALA A 247 -11.15 -0.71 -8.53
CA ALA A 247 -9.76 -0.28 -8.65
C ALA A 247 -9.29 0.55 -7.45
N ASN A 248 -10.16 1.44 -6.94
CA ASN A 248 -9.85 2.24 -5.76
C ASN A 248 -9.73 1.40 -4.49
N ALA A 249 -10.54 0.34 -4.36
CA ALA A 249 -10.60 -0.47 -3.15
C ALA A 249 -9.65 -1.68 -3.14
N VAL A 250 -9.16 -2.15 -4.32
CA VAL A 250 -8.50 -3.46 -4.42
C VAL A 250 -7.16 -3.41 -5.16
N ASP A 251 -7.01 -2.52 -6.17
CA ASP A 251 -5.87 -2.56 -7.10
C ASP A 251 -4.64 -1.79 -6.61
N HIS A 252 -4.37 -1.82 -5.32
CA HIS A 252 -3.29 -1.08 -4.66
C HIS A 252 -2.65 -1.90 -3.53
N GLY A 253 -1.74 -1.27 -2.76
CA GLY A 253 -1.12 -1.85 -1.57
C GLY A 253 -2.00 -1.73 -0.34
N PHE A 254 -1.87 -2.69 0.58
CA PHE A 254 -2.55 -2.75 1.86
C PHE A 254 -1.55 -2.80 3.01
N PHE A 255 -2.01 -2.45 4.20
CA PHE A 255 -1.37 -2.80 5.46
C PHE A 255 -2.29 -3.69 6.30
N ILE A 256 -1.70 -4.57 7.10
CA ILE A 256 -2.39 -5.59 7.88
C ILE A 256 -2.63 -5.06 9.29
N ILE A 257 -3.80 -5.37 9.85
CA ILE A 257 -4.21 -4.96 11.18
C ILE A 257 -4.66 -6.17 11.99
N PHE A 258 -4.27 -6.22 13.26
CA PHE A 258 -4.83 -7.07 14.29
C PHE A 258 -5.32 -6.20 15.43
N ASP A 259 -6.57 -6.39 15.84
CA ASP A 259 -7.11 -5.74 17.02
C ASP A 259 -8.15 -6.59 17.74
N LEU A 260 -8.43 -6.18 18.97
CA LEU A 260 -9.50 -6.73 19.78
C LEU A 260 -10.35 -5.60 20.31
N ALA A 261 -11.37 -5.22 19.56
CA ALA A 261 -12.31 -4.16 19.91
C ALA A 261 -13.31 -4.60 20.98
N MET A 262 -13.94 -3.64 21.64
CA MET A 262 -14.97 -3.85 22.68
C MET A 262 -16.19 -2.95 22.42
N GLY A 263 -17.34 -3.57 22.22
CA GLY A 263 -18.57 -2.84 21.89
C GLY A 263 -18.62 -2.43 20.42
N GLY A 264 -19.40 -1.41 20.11
CA GLY A 264 -19.55 -0.91 18.75
C GLY A 264 -20.76 -1.46 18.00
N GLY A 265 -20.90 -1.01 16.74
CA GLY A 265 -22.04 -1.31 15.90
C GLY A 265 -22.22 -2.79 15.61
N PHE A 266 -21.13 -3.50 15.34
CA PHE A 266 -21.19 -4.90 14.94
C PHE A 266 -21.59 -5.84 16.11
N PRO A 267 -20.98 -5.81 17.29
CA PRO A 267 -21.50 -6.57 18.43
C PRO A 267 -22.95 -6.21 18.78
N ASN A 268 -23.34 -4.93 18.67
CA ASN A 268 -24.72 -4.48 18.92
C ASN A 268 -25.73 -5.13 17.96
N ALA A 269 -25.37 -5.33 16.70
CA ALA A 269 -26.21 -6.01 15.71
C ALA A 269 -26.42 -7.50 16.03
N PHE A 270 -25.53 -8.10 16.83
CA PHE A 270 -25.55 -9.52 17.21
C PHE A 270 -25.83 -9.77 18.70
N GLY A 271 -26.57 -8.91 19.38
CA GLY A 271 -27.04 -9.14 20.74
C GLY A 271 -26.56 -8.15 21.79
N GLY A 272 -25.74 -7.20 21.39
CA GLY A 272 -25.38 -6.04 22.22
C GLY A 272 -23.91 -5.95 22.62
N GLY A 273 -23.55 -4.75 23.07
CA GLY A 273 -22.22 -4.39 23.54
C GLY A 273 -21.95 -4.85 24.97
N PRO A 274 -20.79 -4.47 25.56
CA PRO A 274 -20.39 -4.89 26.89
C PRO A 274 -21.42 -4.56 27.97
N THR A 275 -21.67 -5.51 28.86
CA THR A 275 -22.58 -5.40 29.99
C THR A 275 -21.81 -5.60 31.30
N ALA A 276 -22.51 -5.54 32.45
CA ALA A 276 -21.94 -5.88 33.73
C ALA A 276 -21.50 -7.35 33.84
N ALA A 277 -22.05 -8.23 32.99
CA ALA A 277 -21.68 -9.66 32.93
C ALA A 277 -20.46 -9.91 32.04
N THR A 278 -20.06 -8.98 31.18
CA THR A 278 -18.91 -9.12 30.31
C THR A 278 -17.62 -9.25 31.14
N GLN A 279 -16.86 -10.31 30.92
CA GLN A 279 -15.63 -10.59 31.67
C GLN A 279 -14.41 -10.03 30.92
N PRO A 280 -13.53 -9.28 31.57
CA PRO A 280 -12.24 -8.89 31.00
C PRO A 280 -11.25 -10.05 31.07
N GLY A 281 -10.19 -9.98 30.26
CA GLY A 281 -9.04 -10.89 30.32
C GLY A 281 -8.99 -11.98 29.26
N ALA A 282 -10.02 -12.12 28.42
CA ALA A 282 -9.92 -12.99 27.26
C ALA A 282 -9.02 -12.33 26.18
N SER A 283 -8.26 -13.17 25.49
CA SER A 283 -7.24 -12.73 24.53
C SER A 283 -7.46 -13.38 23.17
N MET A 284 -7.20 -12.60 22.12
CA MET A 284 -6.90 -13.15 20.80
C MET A 284 -5.41 -13.50 20.75
N LEU A 285 -5.09 -14.70 20.23
CA LEU A 285 -3.71 -15.13 20.01
C LEU A 285 -3.44 -15.24 18.51
N VAL A 286 -2.28 -14.79 18.08
CA VAL A 286 -1.80 -14.97 16.69
C VAL A 286 -0.46 -15.69 16.71
N ASP A 287 -0.42 -16.88 16.11
CA ASP A 287 0.78 -17.72 15.99
C ASP A 287 1.69 -17.18 14.87
N THR A 288 1.13 -17.03 13.67
CA THR A 288 1.89 -16.54 12.52
C THR A 288 1.02 -15.67 11.63
N VAL A 289 1.66 -14.74 10.93
CA VAL A 289 1.09 -14.05 9.79
C VAL A 289 2.05 -14.12 8.62
N GLN A 290 1.54 -14.38 7.42
CA GLN A 290 2.33 -14.49 6.21
C GLN A 290 1.65 -13.78 5.04
N VAL A 291 2.46 -13.10 4.24
CA VAL A 291 2.07 -12.52 2.95
C VAL A 291 2.88 -13.20 1.86
N SER A 292 2.20 -13.66 0.83
CA SER A 292 2.81 -14.33 -0.33
C SER A 292 2.20 -13.80 -1.62
N THR A 293 2.96 -13.81 -2.70
CA THR A 293 2.47 -13.51 -4.05
C THR A 293 2.65 -14.70 -4.97
N SER A 294 1.82 -14.80 -5.99
CA SER A 294 1.90 -15.84 -7.01
C SER A 294 1.55 -15.28 -8.38
N GLY A 295 2.11 -15.84 -9.42
CA GLY A 295 1.87 -15.37 -10.79
C GLY A 295 2.36 -13.92 -10.97
N GLY A 296 1.60 -13.16 -11.72
CA GLY A 296 2.05 -11.92 -12.28
C GLY A 296 2.84 -12.22 -13.54
N SER A 297 2.75 -11.35 -14.53
CA SER A 297 3.62 -11.47 -15.70
C SER A 297 5.04 -11.56 -15.18
N SER A 298 5.64 -12.72 -15.26
CA SER A 298 7.09 -12.86 -15.14
C SER A 298 7.73 -12.25 -16.40
N GLY A 299 7.39 -10.99 -16.64
CA GLY A 299 8.23 -10.05 -17.29
C GLY A 299 9.35 -9.71 -16.33
N GLY A 300 10.06 -10.75 -15.84
CA GLY A 300 11.43 -10.54 -15.48
C GLY A 300 12.04 -9.96 -16.75
N PRO A 301 12.64 -8.78 -16.71
CA PRO A 301 13.35 -8.29 -17.86
C PRO A 301 14.40 -9.36 -18.18
N THR A 302 14.22 -10.06 -19.33
CA THR A 302 15.38 -10.56 -20.05
C THR A 302 16.35 -9.38 -20.03
N PRO A 303 17.61 -9.54 -19.63
CA PRO A 303 18.53 -8.42 -19.61
C PRO A 303 18.64 -7.87 -21.03
N THR A 304 17.79 -6.91 -21.35
CA THR A 304 17.96 -6.03 -22.49
C THR A 304 19.12 -5.13 -22.13
N PRO A 305 20.06 -4.91 -23.06
CA PRO A 305 21.15 -3.96 -22.82
C PRO A 305 20.57 -2.64 -22.28
N PRO A 306 21.22 -1.96 -21.33
CA PRO A 306 20.63 -0.86 -20.62
C PRO A 306 20.19 0.25 -21.57
N GLY A 307 18.87 0.36 -21.72
CA GLY A 307 18.22 1.56 -22.21
C GLY A 307 18.30 2.65 -21.13
N PRO A 308 18.19 3.93 -21.49
CA PRO A 308 18.37 5.01 -20.55
C PRO A 308 17.38 4.88 -19.38
N THR A 309 17.94 4.95 -18.17
CA THR A 309 17.26 4.90 -16.88
C THR A 309 16.07 5.87 -16.83
N PRO A 310 14.84 5.41 -16.45
CA PRO A 310 13.75 6.33 -16.16
C PRO A 310 14.16 7.22 -14.98
N THR A 311 14.14 8.52 -15.17
CA THR A 311 14.25 9.50 -14.10
C THR A 311 13.11 9.24 -13.11
N ALA A 312 13.45 9.01 -11.84
CA ALA A 312 12.48 8.75 -10.79
C ALA A 312 11.48 9.93 -10.72
N THR A 313 10.21 9.66 -10.96
CA THR A 313 9.13 10.60 -10.69
C THR A 313 8.96 10.70 -9.19
N THR A 314 9.20 11.87 -8.63
CA THR A 314 8.89 12.19 -7.24
C THR A 314 7.38 12.08 -7.04
N PRO A 315 6.88 11.35 -6.01
CA PRO A 315 5.46 11.40 -5.69
C PRO A 315 5.07 12.83 -5.33
N THR A 316 4.08 13.36 -6.01
CA THR A 316 3.52 14.69 -5.79
C THR A 316 2.76 14.65 -4.46
N GLY A 317 3.31 15.30 -3.42
CA GLY A 317 2.59 15.45 -2.14
C GLY A 317 3.43 15.30 -0.88
N SER A 318 4.67 14.80 -0.94
CA SER A 318 5.54 14.76 0.22
C SER A 318 6.06 16.17 0.54
N GLY A 319 5.81 16.67 1.74
CA GLY A 319 6.31 17.96 2.22
C GLY A 319 7.84 18.02 2.37
N PHE A 320 8.60 17.35 1.50
CA PHE A 320 10.07 17.36 1.45
C PHE A 320 10.57 17.25 0.02
N THR A 321 11.85 17.62 -0.18
CA THR A 321 12.62 17.31 -1.39
C THR A 321 13.86 16.50 -1.03
N GLN A 322 14.35 15.70 -1.96
CA GLN A 322 15.55 14.90 -1.77
C GLN A 322 16.46 14.98 -2.99
N SER A 323 17.76 14.76 -2.80
CA SER A 323 18.72 14.68 -3.89
C SER A 323 19.91 13.81 -3.54
N ALA A 324 20.61 13.32 -4.59
CA ALA A 324 21.94 12.77 -4.48
C ALA A 324 22.84 13.50 -5.50
N SER A 325 24.04 13.83 -5.10
CA SER A 325 25.00 14.58 -5.91
C SER A 325 26.44 14.16 -5.66
N SER A 326 27.32 14.37 -6.63
CA SER A 326 28.77 14.24 -6.44
C SER A 326 29.31 15.44 -5.66
N VAL A 327 30.01 15.21 -4.55
CA VAL A 327 30.64 16.27 -3.73
C VAL A 327 32.17 16.18 -3.72
N GLY A 328 32.74 15.36 -4.59
CA GLY A 328 34.17 15.12 -4.76
C GLY A 328 34.42 14.08 -5.84
N THR A 329 35.68 13.69 -6.05
CA THR A 329 36.07 12.72 -7.08
C THR A 329 35.61 11.29 -6.78
N ASN A 330 35.30 10.98 -5.50
CA ASN A 330 34.94 9.66 -5.02
C ASN A 330 33.90 9.72 -3.86
N GLN A 331 33.11 10.79 -3.79
CA GLN A 331 32.11 10.99 -2.73
C GLN A 331 30.78 11.43 -3.30
N ALA A 332 29.70 10.76 -2.89
CA ALA A 332 28.32 11.13 -3.17
C ALA A 332 27.65 11.64 -1.89
N GLN A 333 26.88 12.71 -1.98
CA GLN A 333 26.10 13.24 -0.89
C GLN A 333 24.61 12.96 -1.13
N LEU A 334 23.97 12.33 -0.16
CA LEU A 334 22.51 12.24 -0.06
C LEU A 334 22.00 13.44 0.74
N SER A 335 20.92 14.05 0.29
CA SER A 335 20.27 15.20 0.94
C SER A 335 18.78 14.99 1.06
N PHE A 336 18.20 15.34 2.22
CA PHE A 336 16.78 15.35 2.51
C PHE A 336 16.40 16.73 3.07
N HIS A 337 15.47 17.41 2.41
CA HIS A 337 15.09 18.79 2.75
C HIS A 337 13.59 18.86 3.04
N PRO A 338 13.15 18.96 4.31
CA PRO A 338 11.76 19.20 4.68
C PRO A 338 11.27 20.57 4.20
N ASN A 339 10.10 20.63 3.58
CA ASN A 339 9.53 21.86 3.02
C ASN A 339 8.59 22.52 4.05
N GLY A 340 9.12 23.54 4.77
CA GLY A 340 8.32 24.30 5.73
C GLY A 340 8.14 23.67 7.10
N TRP A 341 8.85 22.57 7.40
CA TRP A 341 8.87 21.89 8.69
C TRP A 341 10.28 21.39 9.03
N MET A 342 10.47 20.85 10.24
CA MET A 342 11.75 20.28 10.68
C MET A 342 11.57 18.81 11.02
N ALA A 343 12.41 17.94 10.47
CA ALA A 343 12.46 16.54 10.88
C ALA A 343 13.11 16.40 12.26
N GLY A 344 12.57 15.53 13.10
CA GLY A 344 13.20 15.19 14.38
C GLY A 344 14.48 14.39 14.18
N TYR A 345 14.50 13.52 13.17
CA TYR A 345 15.67 12.81 12.66
C TYR A 345 15.43 12.41 11.19
N VAL A 346 16.51 12.06 10.48
CA VAL A 346 16.46 11.43 9.15
C VAL A 346 17.51 10.32 9.11
N ILE A 347 17.11 9.14 8.67
CA ILE A 347 17.97 7.99 8.42
C ILE A 347 18.02 7.75 6.92
N ALA A 348 19.20 7.67 6.33
CA ALA A 348 19.36 7.22 4.95
C ALA A 348 19.62 5.71 4.93
N HIS A 349 18.85 5.00 4.12
CA HIS A 349 19.05 3.60 3.76
C HIS A 349 19.65 3.58 2.37
N TYR A 350 20.80 2.96 2.17
CA TYR A 350 21.40 2.93 0.84
C TYR A 350 22.21 1.65 0.58
N THR A 351 22.31 1.31 -0.70
CA THR A 351 23.21 0.27 -1.21
C THR A 351 24.11 0.87 -2.29
N VAL A 352 25.36 0.42 -2.36
CA VAL A 352 26.33 0.83 -3.37
C VAL A 352 26.70 -0.39 -4.20
N ALA A 353 26.45 -0.36 -5.52
CA ALA A 353 26.88 -1.37 -6.49
C ALA A 353 26.67 -2.83 -6.05
N GLY A 354 25.49 -3.17 -5.54
CA GLY A 354 25.14 -4.54 -5.12
C GLY A 354 25.75 -4.98 -3.78
N GLY A 355 26.32 -4.05 -3.02
CA GLY A 355 26.71 -4.27 -1.63
C GLY A 355 25.52 -4.38 -0.68
N GLY A 356 25.74 -4.79 0.57
CA GLY A 356 24.72 -4.84 1.60
C GLY A 356 24.15 -3.45 1.92
N GLN A 357 22.87 -3.41 2.31
CA GLN A 357 22.20 -2.17 2.73
C GLN A 357 22.89 -1.56 3.95
N GLN A 358 23.11 -0.26 3.89
CA GLN A 358 23.59 0.57 4.99
C GLN A 358 22.44 1.43 5.48
N ASN A 359 22.34 1.62 6.80
CA ASN A 359 21.34 2.46 7.46
C ASN A 359 22.10 3.47 8.33
N VAL A 360 22.02 4.75 7.99
CA VAL A 360 22.85 5.78 8.62
C VAL A 360 22.01 6.99 9.02
N THR A 361 22.18 7.46 10.24
CA THR A 361 21.56 8.73 10.67
C THR A 361 22.24 9.89 9.96
N MET A 362 21.45 10.74 9.33
CA MET A 362 21.92 11.93 8.63
C MET A 362 22.17 13.09 9.62
N SER A 363 23.03 14.02 9.27
CA SER A 363 23.29 15.23 10.02
C SER A 363 22.57 16.42 9.42
N TYR A 364 21.96 17.26 10.25
CA TYR A 364 21.30 18.48 9.78
C TYR A 364 22.32 19.59 9.50
N ASN A 365 22.32 20.09 8.27
CA ASN A 365 23.12 21.24 7.86
C ASN A 365 22.22 22.49 7.82
N SER A 366 22.38 23.38 8.79
CA SER A 366 21.57 24.59 8.91
C SER A 366 21.80 25.58 7.76
N GLY A 367 23.01 25.63 7.20
CA GLY A 367 23.34 26.49 6.05
C GLY A 367 22.65 26.06 4.76
N ALA A 368 22.38 24.76 4.61
CA ALA A 368 21.65 24.17 3.48
C ALA A 368 20.19 23.88 3.80
N SER A 369 19.76 24.09 5.05
CA SER A 369 18.41 23.72 5.57
C SER A 369 18.02 22.28 5.24
N SER A 370 18.98 21.35 5.23
CA SER A 370 18.76 19.96 4.82
C SER A 370 19.55 18.98 5.68
N TRP A 371 19.01 17.76 5.80
CA TRP A 371 19.73 16.62 6.36
C TRP A 371 20.65 16.04 5.30
N GLN A 372 21.90 15.74 5.65
CA GLN A 372 22.91 15.33 4.69
C GLN A 372 23.72 14.14 5.22
N TYR A 373 24.11 13.26 4.30
CA TYR A 373 25.07 12.18 4.55
C TYR A 373 25.97 11.99 3.33
N THR A 374 27.28 11.83 3.56
CA THR A 374 28.26 11.66 2.48
C THR A 374 28.75 10.22 2.45
N ILE A 375 28.57 9.57 1.30
CA ILE A 375 29.02 8.22 0.99
C ILE A 375 30.39 8.35 0.34
N GLY A 376 31.43 7.77 0.96
CA GLY A 376 32.79 7.74 0.41
C GLY A 376 33.10 6.49 -0.40
N GLY A 377 34.19 6.51 -1.16
CA GLY A 377 34.69 5.34 -1.88
C GLY A 377 33.90 4.97 -3.15
N VAL A 378 33.09 5.88 -3.70
CA VAL A 378 32.33 5.65 -4.92
C VAL A 378 33.12 6.04 -6.15
N SER A 379 33.01 5.25 -7.22
CA SER A 379 33.67 5.48 -8.51
C SER A 379 32.67 5.88 -9.59
N ALA A 380 33.12 6.58 -10.63
CA ALA A 380 32.25 6.94 -11.75
C ALA A 380 31.52 5.72 -12.34
N GLY A 381 30.22 5.84 -12.57
CA GLY A 381 29.35 4.74 -13.01
C GLY A 381 28.77 3.89 -11.88
N THR A 382 29.17 4.10 -10.62
CA THR A 382 28.59 3.38 -9.48
C THR A 382 27.14 3.81 -9.25
N VAL A 383 26.23 2.84 -9.19
CA VAL A 383 24.81 3.06 -8.85
C VAL A 383 24.63 3.00 -7.34
N ILE A 384 24.01 4.01 -6.78
CA ILE A 384 23.59 4.09 -5.38
C ILE A 384 22.07 4.09 -5.36
N ASN A 385 21.47 3.05 -4.79
CA ASN A 385 20.03 3.04 -4.50
C ASN A 385 19.82 3.47 -3.06
N TYR A 386 18.85 4.34 -2.80
CA TYR A 386 18.65 4.89 -1.46
C TYR A 386 17.18 5.25 -1.19
N SER A 387 16.83 5.33 0.08
CA SER A 387 15.56 5.81 0.62
C SER A 387 15.81 6.48 1.96
N PHE A 388 14.78 7.12 2.53
CA PHE A 388 14.91 7.78 3.83
C PHE A 388 13.79 7.35 4.76
N THR A 389 14.14 7.20 6.04
CA THR A 389 13.21 7.22 7.17
C THR A 389 13.36 8.57 7.88
N TYR A 390 12.26 9.28 8.16
CA TYR A 390 12.30 10.57 8.84
C TYR A 390 11.18 10.71 9.86
N GLN A 391 11.38 11.59 10.87
CA GLN A 391 10.36 11.90 11.84
C GLN A 391 9.73 13.27 11.56
N HIS A 392 8.40 13.32 11.48
CA HIS A 392 7.62 14.55 11.37
C HIS A 392 6.46 14.53 12.38
N ASN A 393 6.32 15.61 13.17
CA ASN A 393 5.32 15.72 14.24
C ASN A 393 5.29 14.55 15.24
N GLY A 394 6.48 13.99 15.55
CA GLY A 394 6.62 12.84 16.44
C GLY A 394 6.40 11.47 15.79
N LEU A 395 5.87 11.42 14.57
CA LEU A 395 5.64 10.20 13.80
C LEU A 395 6.81 9.92 12.85
N GLN A 396 7.06 8.64 12.57
CA GLN A 396 8.07 8.18 11.63
C GLN A 396 7.44 7.92 10.26
N TYR A 397 8.17 8.26 9.21
CA TYR A 397 7.77 8.06 7.81
C TYR A 397 8.93 7.53 7.00
N ASP A 398 8.63 6.71 6.00
CA ASP A 398 9.60 6.21 5.04
C ASP A 398 9.30 6.76 3.64
N THR A 399 10.35 6.98 2.86
CA THR A 399 10.21 7.40 1.46
C THR A 399 10.25 6.18 0.54
N GLY A 400 9.75 6.33 -0.68
CA GLY A 400 10.06 5.40 -1.76
C GLY A 400 11.57 5.34 -2.04
N SER A 401 11.97 4.35 -2.82
CA SER A 401 13.37 4.16 -3.22
C SER A 401 13.75 5.09 -4.37
N TYR A 402 14.98 5.61 -4.31
CA TYR A 402 15.62 6.46 -5.32
C TYR A 402 16.88 5.79 -5.85
N SER A 403 17.37 6.22 -7.01
CA SER A 403 18.62 5.75 -7.58
C SER A 403 19.45 6.92 -8.10
N TYR A 404 20.77 6.85 -7.88
CA TYR A 404 21.75 7.84 -8.33
C TYR A 404 22.97 7.13 -8.92
N THR A 405 23.42 7.55 -10.11
CA THR A 405 24.66 7.05 -10.69
C THR A 405 25.77 8.09 -10.49
N PHE A 406 26.78 7.74 -9.71
CA PHE A 406 27.90 8.63 -9.38
C PHE A 406 28.71 8.99 -10.62
N GLY A 407 29.03 10.26 -10.79
CA GLY A 407 29.86 10.75 -11.91
C GLY A 407 29.19 10.65 -13.28
N ALA A 408 27.89 10.39 -13.36
CA ALA A 408 27.17 10.54 -14.61
C ALA A 408 27.15 12.00 -15.01
N VAL A 409 27.79 12.32 -16.14
CA VAL A 409 27.68 13.63 -16.77
C VAL A 409 26.23 13.76 -17.23
N ALA A 410 25.58 14.87 -16.91
CA ALA A 410 24.23 15.14 -17.45
C ALA A 410 24.27 14.95 -18.98
N PRO A 411 23.35 14.17 -19.58
CA PRO A 411 23.40 13.91 -21.01
C PRO A 411 23.28 15.23 -21.76
N THR A 412 24.17 15.44 -22.71
CA THR A 412 24.03 16.48 -23.74
C THR A 412 22.67 16.29 -24.41
N PRO A 413 21.85 17.35 -24.62
CA PRO A 413 20.52 17.20 -25.14
C PRO A 413 20.55 16.49 -26.50
N THR A 414 19.98 15.29 -26.55
CA THR A 414 19.77 14.52 -27.78
C THR A 414 18.66 15.18 -28.58
N PRO A 415 18.72 15.23 -29.93
CA PRO A 415 17.66 15.81 -30.76
C PRO A 415 16.32 15.11 -30.50
N ILE A 416 15.30 15.90 -30.27
CA ILE A 416 13.98 15.53 -29.75
C ILE A 416 13.15 14.82 -30.84
N PRO A 417 12.52 13.63 -30.59
CA PRO A 417 11.60 12.98 -31.56
C PRO A 417 10.31 13.81 -31.74
N ASN A 418 9.73 13.73 -32.95
CA ASN A 418 8.46 14.38 -33.32
C ASN A 418 7.35 14.17 -32.27
N GLY A 419 6.83 15.24 -31.69
CA GLY A 419 5.77 15.23 -30.67
C GLY A 419 6.15 15.81 -29.32
N SER A 420 7.31 16.41 -29.19
CA SER A 420 7.89 17.00 -28.00
C SER A 420 7.59 18.50 -27.86
N PHE A 421 8.15 19.13 -26.86
CA PHE A 421 8.04 20.57 -26.60
C PHE A 421 9.43 21.19 -26.42
N GLY A 422 9.56 22.48 -26.69
CA GLY A 422 10.68 23.32 -26.27
C GLY A 422 10.31 24.05 -24.99
N GLN A 423 11.26 24.25 -24.11
CA GLN A 423 11.08 25.03 -22.90
C GLN A 423 12.32 25.87 -22.61
N GLY A 424 12.18 26.95 -21.81
CA GLY A 424 13.31 27.74 -21.38
C GLY A 424 12.93 28.81 -20.38
N VAL A 425 13.96 29.39 -19.78
CA VAL A 425 13.86 30.60 -18.95
C VAL A 425 14.87 31.63 -19.44
N ASN A 426 14.45 32.87 -19.61
CA ASN A 426 15.30 33.96 -20.02
C ASN A 426 15.15 35.14 -19.07
N SER A 427 16.23 35.88 -18.85
CA SER A 427 16.18 37.16 -18.17
C SER A 427 15.50 38.19 -19.08
N THR A 428 14.47 38.87 -18.57
CA THR A 428 13.75 39.96 -19.28
C THR A 428 13.92 41.33 -18.63
N GLY A 429 14.70 41.37 -17.54
CA GLY A 429 15.02 42.58 -16.79
C GLY A 429 15.95 42.28 -15.63
N SER A 430 16.40 43.29 -14.90
CA SER A 430 17.35 43.14 -13.77
C SER A 430 16.82 42.34 -12.59
N SER A 431 15.51 42.07 -12.53
CA SER A 431 14.88 41.23 -11.48
C SER A 431 13.67 40.47 -12.01
N GLN A 432 13.72 40.07 -13.29
CA GLN A 432 12.62 39.34 -13.95
C GLN A 432 13.14 38.16 -14.77
N ALA A 433 12.41 37.03 -14.71
CA ALA A 433 12.65 35.86 -15.54
C ALA A 433 11.38 35.46 -16.29
N GLN A 434 11.48 35.25 -17.60
CA GLN A 434 10.37 34.76 -18.43
C GLN A 434 10.53 33.27 -18.68
N PHE A 435 9.54 32.49 -18.25
CA PHE A 435 9.39 31.09 -18.58
C PHE A 435 8.68 30.92 -19.92
N THR A 436 9.13 30.00 -20.73
CA THR A 436 8.56 29.69 -22.04
C THR A 436 8.34 28.20 -22.21
N PHE A 437 7.22 27.83 -22.85
CA PHE A 437 6.90 26.43 -23.23
C PHE A 437 6.29 26.43 -24.63
N GLN A 438 6.85 25.63 -25.53
CA GLN A 438 6.42 25.57 -26.93
C GLN A 438 6.18 24.11 -27.34
N ALA A 439 4.94 23.75 -27.60
CA ALA A 439 4.57 22.45 -28.16
C ALA A 439 5.07 22.32 -29.60
N SER A 440 5.62 21.16 -29.98
CA SER A 440 6.14 20.89 -31.33
C SER A 440 5.30 19.85 -32.04
N GLY A 441 4.54 20.27 -33.06
CA GLY A 441 3.66 19.40 -33.85
C GLY A 441 2.33 19.03 -33.16
N TRP A 442 1.97 19.69 -32.05
CA TRP A 442 0.71 19.55 -31.34
C TRP A 442 0.35 20.86 -30.61
N THR A 443 -0.86 20.93 -30.03
CA THR A 443 -1.33 22.13 -29.32
C THR A 443 -1.61 21.76 -27.86
N ALA A 444 -1.07 22.55 -26.92
CA ALA A 444 -1.41 22.42 -25.51
C ALA A 444 -2.76 23.09 -25.22
N GLY A 445 -3.63 22.44 -24.45
CA GLY A 445 -4.88 23.02 -23.99
C GLY A 445 -4.65 24.06 -22.87
N TYR A 446 -3.69 23.79 -22.01
CA TYR A 446 -3.14 24.71 -21.01
C TYR A 446 -1.69 24.34 -20.69
N VAL A 447 -0.95 25.26 -20.07
CA VAL A 447 0.37 25.04 -19.48
C VAL A 447 0.45 25.78 -18.14
N ILE A 448 0.92 25.08 -17.11
CA ILE A 448 1.20 25.62 -15.78
C ILE A 448 2.70 25.53 -15.56
N VAL A 449 3.35 26.61 -15.15
CA VAL A 449 4.72 26.58 -14.68
C VAL A 449 4.74 26.45 -13.16
N HIS A 450 5.52 25.50 -12.66
CA HIS A 450 5.87 25.35 -11.26
C HIS A 450 7.30 25.82 -11.09
N TYR A 451 7.54 26.81 -10.22
CA TYR A 451 8.91 27.29 -10.01
C TYR A 451 9.16 27.67 -8.56
N THR A 452 10.40 27.54 -8.15
CA THR A 452 10.91 27.92 -6.84
C THR A 452 12.18 28.72 -7.02
N VAL A 453 12.22 29.92 -6.47
CA VAL A 453 13.44 30.72 -6.35
C VAL A 453 14.13 30.31 -5.06
N ALA A 454 15.45 30.11 -5.07
CA ALA A 454 16.21 29.69 -3.89
C ALA A 454 15.86 30.54 -2.67
N GLY A 455 15.35 29.87 -1.61
CA GLY A 455 14.91 30.51 -0.36
C GLY A 455 13.46 30.97 -0.31
N SER A 456 12.63 30.69 -1.35
CA SER A 456 11.20 31.00 -1.38
C SER A 456 10.34 29.75 -1.58
N GLY A 457 9.03 29.84 -1.32
CA GLY A 457 8.07 28.75 -1.58
C GLY A 457 7.81 28.55 -3.06
N GLN A 458 7.36 27.32 -3.43
CA GLN A 458 6.98 27.01 -4.81
C GLN A 458 5.79 27.85 -5.26
N GLN A 459 5.88 28.36 -6.48
CA GLN A 459 4.82 29.05 -7.18
C GLN A 459 4.27 28.14 -8.29
N ASN A 460 2.94 28.13 -8.48
CA ASN A 460 2.25 27.37 -9.51
C ASN A 460 1.38 28.34 -10.30
N VAL A 461 1.75 28.63 -11.55
CA VAL A 461 1.12 29.70 -12.32
C VAL A 461 0.72 29.21 -13.70
N THR A 462 -0.56 29.42 -14.07
CA THR A 462 -1.03 29.16 -15.43
C THR A 462 -0.37 30.15 -16.38
N MET A 463 0.28 29.64 -17.41
CA MET A 463 0.94 30.46 -18.44
C MET A 463 -0.08 30.98 -19.46
N THR A 464 0.25 32.07 -20.13
CA THR A 464 -0.55 32.65 -21.20
C THR A 464 0.01 32.25 -22.56
N TYR A 465 -0.85 31.82 -23.48
CA TYR A 465 -0.43 31.52 -24.84
C TYR A 465 -0.25 32.83 -25.64
N ASN A 466 0.96 33.02 -26.15
CA ASN A 466 1.31 34.16 -27.05
C ASN A 466 1.29 33.65 -28.48
N SER A 467 0.27 34.07 -29.25
CA SER A 467 0.10 33.69 -30.66
C SER A 467 1.18 34.26 -31.58
N GLY A 468 1.79 35.40 -31.22
CA GLY A 468 2.87 36.00 -32.00
C GLY A 468 4.18 35.25 -31.94
N THR A 469 4.44 34.56 -30.83
CA THR A 469 5.63 33.73 -30.61
C THR A 469 5.32 32.20 -30.72
N SER A 470 4.04 31.83 -30.81
CA SER A 470 3.55 30.47 -30.80
C SER A 470 4.01 29.70 -29.55
N ARG A 471 4.06 30.35 -28.39
CA ARG A 471 4.53 29.82 -27.12
C ARG A 471 3.62 30.18 -25.96
N TRP A 472 3.63 29.36 -24.92
CA TRP A 472 3.12 29.69 -23.61
C TRP A 472 4.19 30.43 -22.84
N GLU A 473 3.85 31.56 -22.23
CA GLU A 473 4.78 32.48 -21.59
C GLU A 473 4.26 32.91 -20.21
N TYR A 474 5.18 33.07 -19.26
CA TYR A 474 4.92 33.66 -17.95
C TYR A 474 6.17 34.41 -17.48
N THR A 475 6.01 35.66 -17.02
CA THR A 475 7.12 36.47 -16.48
C THR A 475 6.98 36.61 -14.97
N ALA A 476 7.94 36.08 -14.23
CA ALA A 476 8.04 36.19 -12.77
C ALA A 476 8.94 37.38 -12.40
N GLY A 477 8.51 38.16 -11.41
CA GLY A 477 9.29 39.24 -10.81
C GLY A 477 10.01 38.82 -9.53
N GLY A 478 10.91 39.68 -9.04
CA GLY A 478 11.64 39.42 -7.78
C GLY A 478 12.78 38.40 -7.89
N ILE A 479 13.22 38.11 -9.11
CA ILE A 479 14.30 37.16 -9.40
C ILE A 479 15.55 37.96 -9.78
N ASN A 480 16.44 38.12 -8.83
CA ASN A 480 17.63 38.95 -8.99
C ASN A 480 18.81 38.16 -9.60
N PRO A 481 19.81 38.86 -10.21
CA PRO A 481 21.06 38.24 -10.66
C PRO A 481 21.66 37.34 -9.57
N GLY A 482 22.11 36.15 -9.97
CA GLY A 482 22.61 35.11 -9.05
C GLY A 482 21.55 34.24 -8.42
N ASN A 483 20.25 34.57 -8.49
CA ASN A 483 19.21 33.68 -8.01
C ASN A 483 19.10 32.43 -8.90
N THR A 484 19.08 31.28 -8.30
CA THR A 484 18.80 30.00 -8.98
C THR A 484 17.33 29.67 -8.85
N ILE A 485 16.69 29.32 -9.96
CA ILE A 485 15.31 28.86 -10.03
C ILE A 485 15.30 27.39 -10.39
N SER A 486 14.55 26.60 -9.63
CA SER A 486 14.12 25.26 -10.05
C SER A 486 12.70 25.35 -10.61
N TYR A 487 12.42 24.73 -11.76
CA TYR A 487 11.11 24.83 -12.40
C TYR A 487 10.74 23.56 -13.17
N SER A 488 9.42 23.38 -13.39
CA SER A 488 8.82 22.32 -14.21
C SER A 488 7.51 22.83 -14.83
N PHE A 489 6.91 22.04 -15.72
CA PHE A 489 5.64 22.39 -16.34
C PHE A 489 4.65 21.23 -16.23
N THR A 490 3.37 21.59 -15.97
CA THR A 490 2.20 20.73 -16.22
C THR A 490 1.52 21.24 -17.49
N TYR A 491 1.18 20.36 -18.44
CA TYR A 491 0.50 20.74 -19.68
C TYR A 491 -0.55 19.73 -20.10
N GLN A 492 -1.56 20.19 -20.85
CA GLN A 492 -2.58 19.32 -21.43
C GLN A 492 -2.28 19.02 -22.90
N LYS A 493 -2.28 17.74 -23.30
CA LYS A 493 -2.15 17.28 -24.68
C LYS A 493 -3.24 16.25 -24.99
N SER A 494 -4.02 16.48 -26.03
CA SER A 494 -5.12 15.58 -26.46
C SER A 494 -6.10 15.24 -25.34
N GLY A 495 -6.41 16.21 -24.45
CA GLY A 495 -7.32 16.04 -23.31
C GLY A 495 -6.68 15.46 -22.04
N LEU A 496 -5.49 14.87 -22.12
CA LEU A 496 -4.76 14.30 -20.99
C LEU A 496 -3.75 15.29 -20.43
N GLN A 497 -3.50 15.21 -19.10
CA GLN A 497 -2.51 16.01 -18.40
C GLN A 497 -1.16 15.28 -18.35
N TYR A 498 -0.07 16.05 -18.47
CA TYR A 498 1.31 15.57 -18.39
C TYR A 498 2.15 16.55 -17.61
N ASP A 499 3.12 16.02 -16.85
CA ASP A 499 4.11 16.80 -16.13
C ASP A 499 5.51 16.61 -16.74
N THR A 500 6.32 17.67 -16.73
CA THR A 500 7.72 17.58 -17.14
C THR A 500 8.61 17.24 -15.95
N GLY A 501 9.81 16.76 -16.22
CA GLY A 501 10.89 16.75 -15.22
C GLY A 501 11.24 18.20 -14.78
N SER A 502 11.99 18.29 -13.68
CA SER A 502 12.48 19.58 -13.17
C SER A 502 13.68 20.07 -13.93
N TYR A 503 13.73 21.39 -14.13
CA TYR A 503 14.82 22.14 -14.75
C TYR A 503 15.40 23.12 -13.74
N SER A 504 16.59 23.62 -14.02
CA SER A 504 17.24 24.66 -13.21
C SER A 504 17.80 25.74 -14.11
N TRP A 505 17.68 27.00 -13.67
CA TRP A 505 18.25 28.15 -14.34
C TRP A 505 18.70 29.15 -13.31
N THR A 506 19.86 29.82 -13.56
CA THR A 506 20.38 30.90 -12.73
C THR A 506 20.27 32.21 -13.48
N HIS A 507 19.69 33.22 -12.83
CA HIS A 507 19.62 34.57 -13.41
C HIS A 507 21.05 35.11 -13.65
N PRO A 508 21.41 35.47 -14.86
CA PRO A 508 22.74 36.01 -15.18
C PRO A 508 23.05 37.34 -14.50
#